data_80b6610f3e61820eaa68b111ec8b7032
#
_entry.id   80b6610f3e61820eaa68b111ec8b7032
#
_cell.length_a   1.000
_cell.length_b   1.000
_cell.length_c   1.000
_cell.angle_alpha   90.00
_cell.angle_beta   90.00
_cell.angle_gamma   90.00
#
_symmetry.space_group_name_H-M   'P 1'
#
loop_
_entity.id
_entity.type
_entity.pdbx_description
1 polymer ?
#
loop_
_entity_poly.entity_id
_entity_poly.type
_entity_poly.pdbx_seq_one_letter_code
_entity_poly.pdbx_strand_id
1 'polypeptide(L)'
;MNRFCFSESQQERLCMTESLDLAKKGKGILLCLAIAVVAWVCGQHAEVVGGPVVGILFGMLLAQALRSRDTSPLQPGVKFTSKYILQAAVVFLGFGLNLAQVAKVGATSLPVILSTISTSLIVSFVMCRAMHVPGKIATLIGVGSSICGGSAIAATAPVIRANDEDVAQAISVIFLFNVIAALVFPTLGGMLGLTNEGFGLFAGTAVNDTSSVTAAAAAWDGMHPGANTLDAATIVKLTRTLAIIPITLALAVWQMRADRLAGGEGKSTFSLRRAFPTFVGLFVLASLATTVFALPAAVTAPLKTLSKFLIVMAMSAIGLNTDIVKLVRTGGKPIALGACCWVAIACVSLAMQHVIGIW
;
A
#
# COMPACT_ATOMS: atom_id res chain seq x y z
N MET A 1 37.55 -26.07 6.77
CA MET A 1 37.33 -25.41 8.08
C MET A 1 38.03 -24.06 8.03
N ASN A 2 37.38 -23.05 7.40
CA ASN A 2 37.89 -21.69 7.33
C ASN A 2 36.84 -20.79 8.01
N ARG A 3 37.15 -20.43 9.27
CA ARG A 3 36.41 -19.37 10.02
C ARG A 3 36.75 -18.03 9.39
N PHE A 4 35.77 -17.36 8.82
CA PHE A 4 35.86 -15.94 8.49
C PHE A 4 35.94 -15.16 9.82
N CYS A 5 37.14 -14.86 10.27
CA CYS A 5 37.39 -13.82 11.25
C CYS A 5 37.27 -12.46 10.52
N PHE A 6 36.14 -11.78 10.66
CA PHE A 6 36.07 -10.35 10.38
C PHE A 6 36.99 -9.63 11.36
N SER A 7 37.89 -8.76 10.90
CA SER A 7 38.76 -7.97 11.77
C SER A 7 37.92 -7.00 12.60
N GLU A 8 38.29 -6.80 13.87
CA GLU A 8 37.60 -5.87 14.78
C GLU A 8 37.37 -4.47 14.15
N SER A 9 38.32 -3.99 13.34
CA SER A 9 38.19 -2.72 12.61
C SER A 9 37.07 -2.68 11.54
N GLN A 10 36.67 -3.83 10.98
CA GLN A 10 35.54 -3.93 10.05
C GLN A 10 34.21 -3.96 10.81
N GLN A 11 34.20 -4.60 11.97
CA GLN A 11 33.03 -4.66 12.87
C GLN A 11 32.73 -3.31 13.49
N GLU A 12 33.75 -2.56 13.92
CA GLU A 12 33.62 -1.17 14.40
C GLU A 12 33.16 -0.21 13.29
N ARG A 13 33.66 -0.33 12.07
CA ARG A 13 33.21 0.47 10.92
C ARG A 13 31.76 0.18 10.54
N LEU A 14 31.33 -1.08 10.56
CA LEU A 14 29.94 -1.47 10.35
C LEU A 14 29.02 -0.91 11.44
N CYS A 15 29.41 -1.02 12.70
CA CYS A 15 28.65 -0.51 13.84
C CYS A 15 28.56 1.04 13.82
N MET A 16 29.65 1.72 13.43
CA MET A 16 29.70 3.18 13.31
C MET A 16 28.91 3.70 12.11
N THR A 17 28.89 2.98 10.98
CA THR A 17 28.03 3.31 9.83
C THR A 17 26.54 3.06 10.12
N GLU A 18 26.18 2.00 10.84
CA GLU A 18 24.81 1.74 11.27
C GLU A 18 24.31 2.79 12.28
N SER A 19 25.14 3.20 13.25
CA SER A 19 24.78 4.21 14.24
C SER A 19 24.63 5.62 13.61
N LEU A 20 25.46 5.96 12.64
CA LEU A 20 25.35 7.20 11.86
C LEU A 20 24.09 7.22 10.97
N ASP A 21 23.72 6.07 10.42
CA ASP A 21 22.53 5.92 9.58
C ASP A 21 21.24 5.95 10.43
N LEU A 22 21.29 5.40 11.64
CA LEU A 22 20.19 5.47 12.60
C LEU A 22 20.00 6.89 13.15
N ALA A 23 21.10 7.60 13.44
CA ALA A 23 21.05 9.01 13.87
C ALA A 23 20.48 9.93 12.78
N LYS A 24 20.81 9.68 11.49
CA LYS A 24 20.23 10.40 10.35
C LYS A 24 18.72 10.13 10.19
N LYS A 25 18.24 8.93 10.52
CA LYS A 25 16.82 8.58 10.46
C LYS A 25 16.04 9.08 11.68
N GLY A 26 16.73 9.22 12.84
CA GLY A 26 16.11 9.52 14.13
C GLY A 26 15.21 10.77 14.12
N LYS A 27 15.67 11.87 13.53
CA LYS A 27 14.92 13.13 13.49
C LYS A 27 13.58 13.00 12.77
N GLY A 28 13.56 12.31 11.62
CA GLY A 28 12.34 12.08 10.85
C GLY A 28 11.38 11.11 11.56
N ILE A 29 11.92 10.06 12.19
CA ILE A 29 11.12 9.10 12.98
C ILE A 29 10.47 9.80 14.18
N LEU A 30 11.22 10.62 14.93
CA LEU A 30 10.70 11.39 16.07
C LEU A 30 9.60 12.37 15.64
N LEU A 31 9.76 13.04 14.51
CA LEU A 31 8.71 13.91 13.97
C LEU A 31 7.44 13.13 13.66
N CYS A 32 7.56 11.98 12.98
CA CYS A 32 6.43 11.12 12.68
C CYS A 32 5.76 10.60 13.95
N LEU A 33 6.55 10.24 14.96
CA LEU A 33 6.05 9.82 16.27
C LEU A 33 5.28 10.93 16.98
N ALA A 34 5.81 12.16 16.99
CA ALA A 34 5.13 13.31 17.60
C ALA A 34 3.77 13.59 16.93
N ILE A 35 3.71 13.57 15.60
CA ILE A 35 2.45 13.73 14.87
C ILE A 35 1.50 12.56 15.19
N ALA A 36 2.03 11.33 15.25
CA ALA A 36 1.23 10.14 15.51
C ALA A 36 0.60 10.17 16.91
N VAL A 37 1.32 10.62 17.94
CA VAL A 37 0.77 10.76 19.30
C VAL A 37 -0.39 11.75 19.30
N VAL A 38 -0.22 12.91 18.68
CA VAL A 38 -1.30 13.91 18.57
C VAL A 38 -2.47 13.35 17.76
N ALA A 39 -2.22 12.73 16.63
CA ALA A 39 -3.25 12.15 15.77
C ALA A 39 -3.98 10.96 16.45
N TRP A 40 -3.28 10.17 17.26
CA TRP A 40 -3.87 9.09 18.04
C TRP A 40 -4.84 9.62 19.08
N VAL A 41 -4.42 10.64 19.85
CA VAL A 41 -5.28 11.28 20.86
C VAL A 41 -6.47 11.98 20.20
N CYS A 42 -6.25 12.78 19.15
CA CYS A 42 -7.33 13.43 18.41
C CYS A 42 -8.31 12.43 17.81
N GLY A 43 -7.79 11.32 17.26
CA GLY A 43 -8.61 10.27 16.66
C GLY A 43 -9.49 9.51 17.65
N GLN A 44 -9.11 9.46 18.94
CA GLN A 44 -9.94 8.90 20.00
C GLN A 44 -11.13 9.81 20.40
N HIS A 45 -11.01 11.12 20.15
CA HIS A 45 -12.06 12.11 20.48
C HIS A 45 -12.88 12.51 19.26
N ALA A 46 -12.37 12.26 18.06
CA ALA A 46 -13.07 12.58 16.80
C ALA A 46 -13.80 11.33 16.29
N GLU A 47 -15.05 11.13 16.71
CA GLU A 47 -15.87 9.98 16.32
C GLU A 47 -16.05 9.83 14.80
N VAL A 48 -15.90 10.92 14.04
CA VAL A 48 -16.13 10.98 12.57
C VAL A 48 -14.85 10.74 11.76
N VAL A 49 -13.66 10.93 12.36
CA VAL A 49 -12.38 10.87 11.61
C VAL A 49 -11.36 10.05 12.39
N GLY A 50 -11.11 8.82 11.99
CA GLY A 50 -10.16 7.94 12.68
C GLY A 50 -8.72 8.49 12.72
N GLY A 51 -7.94 8.06 13.73
CA GLY A 51 -6.54 8.48 13.93
C GLY A 51 -5.64 8.44 12.69
N PRO A 52 -5.70 7.42 11.82
CA PRO A 52 -4.91 7.37 10.60
C PRO A 52 -5.18 8.52 9.63
N VAL A 53 -6.43 8.93 9.48
CA VAL A 53 -6.81 10.07 8.61
C VAL A 53 -6.31 11.38 9.20
N VAL A 54 -6.47 11.58 10.52
CA VAL A 54 -5.91 12.73 11.23
C VAL A 54 -4.39 12.80 11.05
N GLY A 55 -3.71 11.65 11.13
CA GLY A 55 -2.26 11.54 10.91
C GLY A 55 -1.85 11.97 9.49
N ILE A 56 -2.57 11.53 8.46
CA ILE A 56 -2.31 11.96 7.06
C ILE A 56 -2.50 13.46 6.94
N LEU A 57 -3.62 14.01 7.42
CA LEU A 57 -3.95 15.43 7.29
C LEU A 57 -2.92 16.31 8.01
N PHE A 58 -2.55 15.97 9.25
CA PHE A 58 -1.53 16.71 9.99
C PHE A 58 -0.16 16.62 9.31
N GLY A 59 0.20 15.45 8.77
CA GLY A 59 1.41 15.28 7.98
C GLY A 59 1.42 16.18 6.74
N MET A 60 0.32 16.21 5.98
CA MET A 60 0.18 17.04 4.78
C MET A 60 0.22 18.54 5.10
N LEU A 61 -0.48 18.99 6.15
CA LEU A 61 -0.47 20.39 6.58
C LEU A 61 0.94 20.81 7.03
N LEU A 62 1.62 19.96 7.78
CA LEU A 62 2.99 20.23 8.21
C LEU A 62 3.98 20.22 7.05
N ALA A 63 3.82 19.30 6.07
CA ALA A 63 4.62 19.31 4.85
C ALA A 63 4.49 20.61 4.07
N GLN A 64 3.26 21.15 3.98
CA GLN A 64 3.01 22.44 3.34
C GLN A 64 3.61 23.61 4.15
N ALA A 65 3.51 23.60 5.47
CA ALA A 65 4.09 24.61 6.35
C ALA A 65 5.65 24.60 6.32
N LEU A 66 6.23 23.41 6.14
CA LEU A 66 7.70 23.24 6.05
C LEU A 66 8.24 23.40 4.62
N ARG A 67 7.41 23.70 3.63
CA ARG A 67 7.81 23.76 2.21
C ARG A 67 8.91 24.78 1.93
N SER A 68 8.98 25.87 2.70
CA SER A 68 10.02 26.90 2.59
C SER A 68 11.31 26.58 3.36
N ARG A 69 11.32 25.49 4.14
CA ARG A 69 12.46 25.07 4.96
C ARG A 69 13.16 23.86 4.34
N ASP A 70 14.46 23.74 4.62
CA ASP A 70 15.21 22.53 4.25
C ASP A 70 14.76 21.34 5.08
N THR A 71 13.98 20.44 4.45
CA THR A 71 13.49 19.20 5.06
C THR A 71 14.37 17.99 4.77
N SER A 72 15.49 18.17 4.04
CA SER A 72 16.42 17.10 3.68
C SER A 72 16.87 16.23 4.86
N PRO A 73 17.14 16.78 6.08
CA PRO A 73 17.54 15.99 7.23
C PRO A 73 16.42 15.08 7.80
N LEU A 74 15.17 15.37 7.50
CA LEU A 74 14.00 14.60 7.99
C LEU A 74 13.63 13.45 7.05
N GLN A 75 13.91 13.62 5.75
CA GLN A 75 13.49 12.70 4.69
C GLN A 75 13.89 11.24 4.90
N PRO A 76 15.12 10.89 5.33
CA PRO A 76 15.48 9.49 5.55
C PRO A 76 14.61 8.79 6.59
N GLY A 77 14.28 9.48 7.69
CA GLY A 77 13.42 8.96 8.75
C GLY A 77 11.95 8.87 8.34
N VAL A 78 11.44 9.87 7.62
CA VAL A 78 10.06 9.89 7.11
C VAL A 78 9.86 8.76 6.09
N LYS A 79 10.79 8.56 5.15
CA LYS A 79 10.76 7.44 4.20
C LYS A 79 10.88 6.08 4.87
N PHE A 80 11.70 5.98 5.91
CA PHE A 80 11.80 4.76 6.72
C PHE A 80 10.47 4.44 7.41
N THR A 81 9.84 5.42 8.02
CA THR A 81 8.56 5.29 8.73
C THR A 81 7.44 4.90 7.78
N SER A 82 7.28 5.59 6.67
CA SER A 82 6.21 5.32 5.68
C SER A 82 6.32 3.94 5.03
N LYS A 83 7.50 3.34 5.01
CA LYS A 83 7.72 2.02 4.37
C LYS A 83 7.90 0.91 5.38
N TYR A 84 8.94 0.97 6.22
CA TYR A 84 9.32 -0.16 7.07
C TYR A 84 8.48 -0.26 8.34
N ILE A 85 8.13 0.87 8.95
CA ILE A 85 7.25 0.85 10.14
C ILE A 85 5.84 0.41 9.74
N LEU A 86 5.34 0.83 8.56
CA LEU A 86 4.07 0.32 8.03
C LEU A 86 4.11 -1.19 7.80
N GLN A 87 5.17 -1.71 7.17
CA GLN A 87 5.32 -3.15 6.95
C GLN A 87 5.36 -3.93 8.27
N ALA A 88 6.08 -3.42 9.27
CA ALA A 88 6.10 -3.99 10.61
C ALA A 88 4.70 -3.96 11.26
N ALA A 89 3.97 -2.86 11.12
CA ALA A 89 2.60 -2.76 11.62
C ALA A 89 1.68 -3.83 11.03
N VAL A 90 1.77 -4.04 9.71
CA VAL A 90 0.99 -5.10 9.04
C VAL A 90 1.39 -6.50 9.52
N VAL A 91 2.69 -6.76 9.75
CA VAL A 91 3.13 -8.04 10.32
C VAL A 91 2.58 -8.24 11.73
N PHE A 92 2.61 -7.21 12.59
CA PHE A 92 2.02 -7.27 13.94
C PHE A 92 0.51 -7.50 13.92
N LEU A 93 -0.19 -6.98 12.91
CA LEU A 93 -1.61 -7.24 12.72
C LEU A 93 -1.88 -8.74 12.50
N GLY A 94 -0.96 -9.45 11.82
CA GLY A 94 -1.04 -10.91 11.60
C GLY A 94 -1.13 -11.72 12.89
N PHE A 95 -0.53 -11.25 13.99
CA PHE A 95 -0.67 -11.92 15.31
C PHE A 95 -2.08 -11.81 15.91
N GLY A 96 -2.95 -10.94 15.39
CA GLY A 96 -4.35 -10.84 15.78
C GLY A 96 -5.28 -11.77 15.01
N LEU A 97 -4.77 -12.56 14.06
CA LEU A 97 -5.55 -13.34 13.10
C LEU A 97 -5.17 -14.82 13.14
N ASN A 98 -6.16 -15.71 12.92
CA ASN A 98 -5.87 -17.10 12.68
C ASN A 98 -5.82 -17.43 11.17
N LEU A 99 -5.09 -18.48 10.81
CA LEU A 99 -4.88 -18.86 9.42
C LEU A 99 -6.17 -19.27 8.70
N ALA A 100 -7.14 -19.88 9.43
CA ALA A 100 -8.43 -20.25 8.85
C ALA A 100 -9.25 -19.01 8.45
N GLN A 101 -9.21 -17.94 9.26
CA GLN A 101 -9.84 -16.66 8.93
C GLN A 101 -9.17 -16.02 7.70
N VAL A 102 -7.83 -16.04 7.65
CA VAL A 102 -7.07 -15.53 6.48
C VAL A 102 -7.45 -16.29 5.20
N ALA A 103 -7.53 -17.63 5.28
CA ALA A 103 -7.92 -18.45 4.13
C ALA A 103 -9.37 -18.21 3.71
N LYS A 104 -10.31 -18.11 4.66
CA LYS A 104 -11.73 -17.87 4.39
C LYS A 104 -11.94 -16.52 3.70
N VAL A 105 -11.46 -15.43 4.29
CA VAL A 105 -11.62 -14.08 3.74
C VAL A 105 -10.90 -13.96 2.39
N GLY A 106 -9.69 -14.55 2.27
CA GLY A 106 -8.96 -14.61 1.01
C GLY A 106 -9.77 -15.28 -0.10
N ALA A 107 -10.35 -16.47 0.18
CA ALA A 107 -11.13 -17.22 -0.80
C ALA A 107 -12.42 -16.49 -1.21
N THR A 108 -13.18 -15.95 -0.24
CA THR A 108 -14.44 -15.22 -0.53
C THR A 108 -14.22 -13.94 -1.29
N SER A 109 -13.04 -13.30 -1.16
CA SER A 109 -12.69 -12.08 -1.88
C SER A 109 -12.19 -12.30 -3.31
N LEU A 110 -11.79 -13.54 -3.68
CA LEU A 110 -11.20 -13.83 -4.99
C LEU A 110 -12.05 -13.39 -6.19
N PRO A 111 -13.38 -13.62 -6.26
CA PRO A 111 -14.18 -13.17 -7.39
C PRO A 111 -14.16 -11.66 -7.58
N VAL A 112 -14.23 -10.90 -6.48
CA VAL A 112 -14.16 -9.42 -6.52
C VAL A 112 -12.75 -8.95 -6.90
N ILE A 113 -11.72 -9.60 -6.37
CA ILE A 113 -10.31 -9.32 -6.70
C ILE A 113 -10.07 -9.52 -8.19
N LEU A 114 -10.47 -10.65 -8.75
CA LEU A 114 -10.27 -10.97 -10.17
C LEU A 114 -11.03 -10.00 -11.07
N SER A 115 -12.28 -9.66 -10.73
CA SER A 115 -13.09 -8.70 -11.46
C SER A 115 -12.45 -7.30 -11.46
N THR A 116 -12.00 -6.82 -10.30
CA THR A 116 -11.38 -5.49 -10.18
C THR A 116 -10.02 -5.41 -10.87
N ILE A 117 -9.20 -6.47 -10.82
CA ILE A 117 -7.94 -6.57 -11.56
C ILE A 117 -8.21 -6.49 -13.07
N SER A 118 -9.12 -7.34 -13.57
CA SER A 118 -9.48 -7.36 -15.00
C SER A 118 -10.01 -6.02 -15.45
N THR A 119 -10.91 -5.40 -14.69
CA THR A 119 -11.45 -4.07 -14.96
C THR A 119 -10.36 -3.02 -15.08
N SER A 120 -9.43 -2.96 -14.14
CA SER A 120 -8.33 -2.01 -14.19
C SER A 120 -7.47 -2.13 -15.44
N LEU A 121 -7.10 -3.37 -15.79
CA LEU A 121 -6.27 -3.64 -16.98
C LEU A 121 -7.02 -3.31 -18.28
N ILE A 122 -8.31 -3.68 -18.38
CA ILE A 122 -9.14 -3.39 -19.54
C ILE A 122 -9.36 -1.88 -19.70
N VAL A 123 -9.74 -1.19 -18.62
CA VAL A 123 -9.98 0.26 -18.64
C VAL A 123 -8.68 1.00 -18.99
N SER A 124 -7.56 0.63 -18.39
CA SER A 124 -6.27 1.22 -18.72
C SER A 124 -5.90 1.03 -20.19
N PHE A 125 -6.11 -0.15 -20.75
CA PHE A 125 -5.85 -0.46 -22.16
C PHE A 125 -6.77 0.36 -23.10
N VAL A 126 -8.06 0.43 -22.82
CA VAL A 126 -9.03 1.19 -23.62
C VAL A 126 -8.73 2.69 -23.55
N MET A 127 -8.53 3.21 -22.34
CA MET A 127 -8.23 4.64 -22.12
C MET A 127 -6.87 5.06 -22.69
N CYS A 128 -5.89 4.16 -22.67
CA CYS A 128 -4.59 4.38 -23.32
C CYS A 128 -4.77 4.75 -24.79
N ARG A 129 -5.62 4.00 -25.50
CA ARG A 129 -5.92 4.25 -26.93
C ARG A 129 -6.80 5.47 -27.12
N ALA A 130 -7.88 5.60 -26.36
CA ALA A 130 -8.84 6.70 -26.47
C ALA A 130 -8.22 8.07 -26.21
N MET A 131 -7.34 8.16 -25.19
CA MET A 131 -6.72 9.42 -24.76
C MET A 131 -5.31 9.64 -25.32
N HIS A 132 -4.77 8.68 -26.09
CA HIS A 132 -3.40 8.71 -26.63
C HIS A 132 -2.36 8.94 -25.53
N VAL A 133 -2.49 8.20 -24.41
CA VAL A 133 -1.49 8.18 -23.33
C VAL A 133 -0.34 7.26 -23.74
N PRO A 134 0.94 7.59 -23.44
CA PRO A 134 2.04 6.69 -23.73
C PRO A 134 1.82 5.30 -23.12
N GLY A 135 2.02 4.24 -23.92
CA GLY A 135 1.66 2.87 -23.53
C GLY A 135 2.36 2.39 -22.25
N LYS A 136 3.61 2.82 -22.01
CA LYS A 136 4.34 2.48 -20.77
C LYS A 136 3.67 3.08 -19.54
N ILE A 137 3.33 4.37 -19.59
CA ILE A 137 2.64 5.06 -18.48
C ILE A 137 1.26 4.42 -18.22
N ALA A 138 0.48 4.16 -19.30
CA ALA A 138 -0.82 3.53 -19.17
C ALA A 138 -0.71 2.12 -18.55
N THR A 139 0.25 1.31 -18.99
CA THR A 139 0.50 -0.02 -18.43
C THR A 139 0.87 0.06 -16.94
N LEU A 140 1.75 1.00 -16.57
CA LEU A 140 2.14 1.18 -15.17
C LEU A 140 0.97 1.64 -14.29
N ILE A 141 0.11 2.56 -14.78
CA ILE A 141 -1.09 2.99 -14.07
C ILE A 141 -2.09 1.83 -13.96
N GLY A 142 -2.33 1.09 -15.03
CA GLY A 142 -3.24 -0.07 -15.05
C GLY A 142 -2.80 -1.17 -14.08
N VAL A 143 -1.54 -1.56 -14.11
CA VAL A 143 -0.98 -2.57 -13.21
C VAL A 143 -0.91 -2.04 -11.77
N GLY A 144 -0.53 -0.79 -11.57
CA GLY A 144 -0.54 -0.15 -10.25
C GLY A 144 -1.94 -0.13 -9.63
N SER A 145 -2.94 0.29 -10.40
CA SER A 145 -4.34 0.29 -9.94
C SER A 145 -4.91 -1.11 -9.73
N SER A 146 -4.44 -2.10 -10.51
CA SER A 146 -4.96 -3.48 -10.43
C SER A 146 -4.44 -4.27 -9.23
N ILE A 147 -3.28 -3.94 -8.65
CA ILE A 147 -2.63 -4.79 -7.63
C ILE A 147 -2.40 -4.01 -6.31
N CYS A 148 -1.24 -3.38 -6.18
CA CYS A 148 -0.79 -2.77 -4.93
C CYS A 148 -0.09 -1.42 -5.11
N GLY A 149 -0.44 -0.69 -6.14
CA GLY A 149 0.07 0.65 -6.38
C GLY A 149 1.55 0.68 -6.75
N GLY A 150 2.33 1.43 -5.99
CA GLY A 150 3.74 1.68 -6.25
C GLY A 150 4.61 0.43 -6.32
N SER A 151 4.33 -0.60 -5.51
CA SER A 151 5.08 -1.86 -5.53
C SER A 151 4.90 -2.61 -6.86
N ALA A 152 3.68 -2.64 -7.38
CA ALA A 152 3.37 -3.25 -8.67
C ALA A 152 4.03 -2.48 -9.83
N ILE A 153 4.03 -1.14 -9.77
CA ILE A 153 4.73 -0.28 -10.72
C ILE A 153 6.23 -0.59 -10.69
N ALA A 154 6.85 -0.62 -9.50
CA ALA A 154 8.28 -0.88 -9.35
C ALA A 154 8.70 -2.27 -9.85
N ALA A 155 7.85 -3.29 -9.70
CA ALA A 155 8.10 -4.63 -10.24
C ALA A 155 7.90 -4.71 -11.76
N THR A 156 6.95 -3.94 -12.30
CA THR A 156 6.60 -3.95 -13.73
C THR A 156 7.53 -3.08 -14.57
N ALA A 157 8.00 -1.94 -14.05
CA ALA A 157 8.81 -0.97 -14.76
C ALA A 157 10.03 -1.59 -15.47
N PRO A 158 10.89 -2.40 -14.81
CA PRO A 158 12.02 -3.04 -15.47
C PRO A 158 11.59 -4.08 -16.52
N VAL A 159 10.43 -4.71 -16.35
CA VAL A 159 9.90 -5.70 -17.30
C VAL A 159 9.54 -5.05 -18.63
N ILE A 160 8.86 -3.90 -18.59
CA ILE A 160 8.45 -3.15 -19.80
C ILE A 160 9.47 -2.07 -20.21
N ARG A 161 10.64 -2.04 -19.57
CA ARG A 161 11.70 -1.06 -19.81
C ARG A 161 11.19 0.38 -19.75
N ALA A 162 10.39 0.69 -18.73
CA ALA A 162 9.94 2.05 -18.47
C ALA A 162 11.10 2.90 -17.95
N ASN A 163 11.13 4.17 -18.31
CA ASN A 163 12.10 5.11 -17.77
C ASN A 163 11.66 5.65 -16.40
N ASP A 164 12.56 6.34 -15.70
CA ASP A 164 12.28 6.84 -14.34
C ASP A 164 11.18 7.92 -14.34
N GLU A 165 11.01 8.66 -15.43
CA GLU A 165 9.97 9.67 -15.57
C GLU A 165 8.59 9.03 -15.70
N ASP A 166 8.44 7.98 -16.55
CA ASP A 166 7.21 7.20 -16.68
C ASP A 166 6.79 6.60 -15.32
N VAL A 167 7.78 6.07 -14.59
CA VAL A 167 7.57 5.46 -13.25
C VAL A 167 7.13 6.51 -12.25
N ALA A 168 7.81 7.66 -12.19
CA ALA A 168 7.49 8.74 -11.27
C ALA A 168 6.09 9.31 -11.53
N GLN A 169 5.71 9.46 -12.80
CA GLN A 169 4.41 9.93 -13.21
C GLN A 169 3.29 8.94 -12.83
N ALA A 170 3.47 7.65 -13.14
CA ALA A 170 2.50 6.62 -12.78
C ALA A 170 2.32 6.50 -11.26
N ILE A 171 3.41 6.52 -10.50
CA ILE A 171 3.38 6.50 -9.03
C ILE A 171 2.60 7.71 -8.49
N SER A 172 2.85 8.91 -9.02
CA SER A 172 2.18 10.14 -8.57
C SER A 172 0.66 10.07 -8.77
N VAL A 173 0.22 9.56 -9.92
CA VAL A 173 -1.21 9.36 -10.22
C VAL A 173 -1.85 8.38 -9.23
N ILE A 174 -1.22 7.24 -9.00
CA ILE A 174 -1.73 6.23 -8.07
C ILE A 174 -1.80 6.77 -6.64
N PHE A 175 -0.77 7.50 -6.18
CA PHE A 175 -0.76 8.10 -4.85
C PHE A 175 -1.85 9.16 -4.68
N LEU A 176 -2.13 9.96 -5.70
CA LEU A 176 -3.22 10.95 -5.67
C LEU A 176 -4.55 10.28 -5.34
N PHE A 177 -4.93 9.24 -6.11
CA PHE A 177 -6.21 8.56 -5.89
C PHE A 177 -6.23 7.73 -4.60
N ASN A 178 -5.10 7.24 -4.15
CA ASN A 178 -5.00 6.54 -2.87
C ASN A 178 -5.26 7.46 -1.67
N VAL A 179 -4.72 8.68 -1.69
CA VAL A 179 -4.99 9.69 -0.65
C VAL A 179 -6.47 10.07 -0.65
N ILE A 180 -7.03 10.34 -1.85
CA ILE A 180 -8.46 10.65 -1.99
C ILE A 180 -9.31 9.48 -1.46
N ALA A 181 -9.00 8.24 -1.82
CA ALA A 181 -9.72 7.05 -1.36
C ALA A 181 -9.67 6.89 0.16
N ALA A 182 -8.49 7.07 0.78
CA ALA A 182 -8.34 6.96 2.23
C ALA A 182 -9.19 7.96 3.01
N LEU A 183 -9.39 9.15 2.43
CA LEU A 183 -10.21 10.22 3.06
C LEU A 183 -11.70 10.07 2.77
N VAL A 184 -12.07 9.69 1.53
CA VAL A 184 -13.45 9.74 1.05
C VAL A 184 -14.20 8.42 1.26
N PHE A 185 -13.54 7.28 1.10
CA PHE A 185 -14.22 5.99 1.11
C PHE A 185 -14.87 5.61 2.43
N PRO A 186 -14.31 5.93 3.62
CA PRO A 186 -14.99 5.63 4.88
C PRO A 186 -16.36 6.32 4.97
N THR A 187 -16.41 7.60 4.63
CA THR A 187 -17.66 8.36 4.60
C THR A 187 -18.61 7.86 3.51
N LEU A 188 -18.10 7.60 2.31
CA LEU A 188 -18.87 7.05 1.19
C LEU A 188 -19.49 5.70 1.53
N GLY A 189 -18.71 4.80 2.17
CA GLY A 189 -19.20 3.49 2.62
C GLY A 189 -20.35 3.59 3.61
N GLY A 190 -20.26 4.54 4.56
CA GLY A 190 -21.33 4.85 5.49
C GLY A 190 -22.59 5.39 4.78
N MET A 191 -22.42 6.28 3.80
CA MET A 191 -23.55 6.79 2.99
C MET A 191 -24.22 5.70 2.14
N LEU A 192 -23.46 4.71 1.69
CA LEU A 192 -23.97 3.56 0.94
C LEU A 192 -24.56 2.46 1.82
N GLY A 193 -24.45 2.58 3.13
CA GLY A 193 -24.95 1.59 4.09
C GLY A 193 -24.19 0.27 4.06
N LEU A 194 -22.90 0.31 3.75
CA LEU A 194 -22.07 -0.91 3.75
C LEU A 194 -21.93 -1.48 5.17
N THR A 195 -21.97 -2.80 5.28
CA THR A 195 -21.59 -3.49 6.52
C THR A 195 -20.09 -3.41 6.77
N ASN A 196 -19.63 -3.76 7.96
CA ASN A 196 -18.20 -3.83 8.28
C ASN A 196 -17.45 -4.81 7.36
N GLU A 197 -18.06 -5.93 7.01
CA GLU A 197 -17.49 -6.92 6.09
C GLU A 197 -17.47 -6.39 4.65
N GLY A 198 -18.59 -5.79 4.21
CA GLY A 198 -18.71 -5.14 2.91
C GLY A 198 -17.70 -4.03 2.72
N PHE A 199 -17.54 -3.14 3.71
CA PHE A 199 -16.53 -2.08 3.64
C PHE A 199 -15.10 -2.64 3.64
N GLY A 200 -14.82 -3.69 4.39
CA GLY A 200 -13.51 -4.36 4.38
C GLY A 200 -13.14 -4.91 3.01
N LEU A 201 -14.11 -5.57 2.35
CA LEU A 201 -13.94 -6.07 0.99
C LEU A 201 -13.81 -4.93 -0.02
N PHE A 202 -14.62 -3.87 0.10
CA PHE A 202 -14.54 -2.68 -0.74
C PHE A 202 -13.18 -1.98 -0.61
N ALA A 203 -12.75 -1.66 0.60
CA ALA A 203 -11.46 -0.99 0.84
C ALA A 203 -10.29 -1.85 0.31
N GLY A 204 -10.28 -3.17 0.57
CA GLY A 204 -9.23 -4.07 0.12
C GLY A 204 -9.14 -4.20 -1.41
N THR A 205 -10.27 -4.08 -2.11
CA THR A 205 -10.34 -4.25 -3.58
C THR A 205 -10.37 -2.95 -4.37
N ALA A 206 -10.91 -1.86 -3.84
CA ALA A 206 -11.05 -0.59 -4.55
C ALA A 206 -9.90 0.40 -4.27
N VAL A 207 -9.23 0.29 -3.12
CA VAL A 207 -8.04 1.11 -2.82
C VAL A 207 -6.78 0.41 -3.31
N ASN A 208 -5.88 1.15 -3.98
CA ASN A 208 -4.77 0.50 -4.70
C ASN A 208 -3.56 0.20 -3.81
N ASP A 209 -3.22 1.05 -2.85
CA ASP A 209 -2.04 0.87 -2.00
C ASP A 209 -2.41 0.32 -0.63
N THR A 210 -1.54 -0.54 -0.07
CA THR A 210 -1.75 -1.16 1.25
C THR A 210 -1.88 -0.13 2.36
N SER A 211 -1.08 0.94 2.31
CA SER A 211 -1.13 2.01 3.31
C SER A 211 -2.49 2.70 3.35
N SER A 212 -3.03 3.01 2.18
CA SER A 212 -4.32 3.69 2.06
C SER A 212 -5.50 2.77 2.38
N VAL A 213 -5.38 1.46 2.11
CA VAL A 213 -6.36 0.44 2.57
C VAL A 213 -6.39 0.41 4.09
N THR A 214 -5.22 0.32 4.73
CA THR A 214 -5.16 0.30 6.20
C THR A 214 -5.66 1.60 6.82
N ALA A 215 -5.39 2.75 6.18
CA ALA A 215 -5.91 4.03 6.61
C ALA A 215 -7.44 4.10 6.53
N ALA A 216 -8.03 3.73 5.38
CA ALA A 216 -9.47 3.74 5.18
C ALA A 216 -10.19 2.77 6.13
N ALA A 217 -9.67 1.54 6.27
CA ALA A 217 -10.28 0.53 7.13
C ALA A 217 -10.14 0.87 8.63
N ALA A 218 -9.00 1.43 9.05
CA ALA A 218 -8.83 1.87 10.42
C ALA A 218 -9.66 3.12 10.75
N ALA A 219 -9.90 4.01 9.76
CA ALA A 219 -10.82 5.12 9.90
C ALA A 219 -12.26 4.63 10.07
N TRP A 220 -12.67 3.62 9.27
CA TRP A 220 -13.97 2.98 9.41
C TRP A 220 -14.14 2.35 10.79
N ASP A 221 -13.16 1.59 11.28
CA ASP A 221 -13.19 1.00 12.62
C ASP A 221 -13.29 2.07 13.72
N GLY A 222 -12.72 3.26 13.49
CA GLY A 222 -12.84 4.40 14.40
C GLY A 222 -14.25 5.00 14.44
N MET A 223 -14.98 4.97 13.32
CA MET A 223 -16.35 5.46 13.22
C MET A 223 -17.40 4.42 13.66
N HIS A 224 -17.05 3.13 13.68
CA HIS A 224 -17.95 2.02 14.00
C HIS A 224 -17.38 1.20 15.16
N PRO A 225 -17.69 1.55 16.42
CA PRO A 225 -17.18 0.85 17.60
C PRO A 225 -17.48 -0.64 17.56
N GLY A 226 -16.45 -1.47 17.78
CA GLY A 226 -16.56 -2.93 17.71
C GLY A 226 -16.36 -3.52 16.31
N ALA A 227 -16.21 -2.71 15.27
CA ALA A 227 -15.83 -3.17 13.94
C ALA A 227 -14.39 -3.72 13.93
N ASN A 228 -14.13 -4.67 13.05
CA ASN A 228 -12.82 -5.29 12.83
C ASN A 228 -12.46 -5.32 11.33
N THR A 229 -12.81 -4.25 10.66
CA THR A 229 -12.73 -4.09 9.20
C THR A 229 -11.29 -4.03 8.72
N LEU A 230 -10.40 -3.47 9.55
CA LEU A 230 -8.96 -3.39 9.26
C LEU A 230 -8.36 -4.78 9.00
N ASP A 231 -8.74 -5.79 9.78
CA ASP A 231 -8.27 -7.17 9.61
C ASP A 231 -8.73 -7.74 8.26
N ALA A 232 -10.04 -7.63 7.96
CA ALA A 232 -10.62 -8.12 6.70
C ALA A 232 -10.03 -7.41 5.48
N ALA A 233 -10.00 -6.08 5.48
CA ALA A 233 -9.43 -5.28 4.40
C ALA A 233 -7.96 -5.60 4.14
N THR A 234 -7.17 -5.83 5.20
CA THR A 234 -5.76 -6.20 5.10
C THR A 234 -5.61 -7.56 4.44
N ILE A 235 -6.38 -8.58 4.85
CA ILE A 235 -6.33 -9.92 4.23
C ILE A 235 -6.68 -9.83 2.75
N VAL A 236 -7.79 -9.17 2.39
CA VAL A 236 -8.21 -8.96 1.00
C VAL A 236 -7.10 -8.29 0.19
N LYS A 237 -6.50 -7.24 0.74
CA LYS A 237 -5.41 -6.51 0.06
C LYS A 237 -4.15 -7.36 -0.12
N LEU A 238 -3.75 -8.12 0.90
CA LEU A 238 -2.58 -9.00 0.79
C LEU A 238 -2.82 -10.14 -0.20
N THR A 239 -4.03 -10.71 -0.24
CA THR A 239 -4.43 -11.70 -1.25
C THR A 239 -4.33 -11.12 -2.66
N ARG A 240 -4.85 -9.89 -2.88
CA ARG A 240 -4.73 -9.18 -4.16
C ARG A 240 -3.28 -8.91 -4.54
N THR A 241 -2.41 -8.63 -3.58
CA THR A 241 -0.99 -8.36 -3.83
C THR A 241 -0.26 -9.57 -4.44
N LEU A 242 -0.69 -10.80 -4.17
CA LEU A 242 -0.12 -12.00 -4.78
C LEU A 242 -0.29 -12.04 -6.30
N ALA A 243 -1.27 -11.33 -6.85
CA ALA A 243 -1.47 -11.21 -8.29
C ALA A 243 -0.30 -10.51 -9.02
N ILE A 244 0.62 -9.87 -8.30
CA ILE A 244 1.84 -9.28 -8.90
C ILE A 244 2.66 -10.36 -9.64
N ILE A 245 2.70 -11.59 -9.12
CA ILE A 245 3.48 -12.68 -9.69
C ILE A 245 2.97 -13.09 -11.08
N PRO A 246 1.70 -13.52 -11.24
CA PRO A 246 1.21 -13.92 -12.57
C PRO A 246 1.14 -12.75 -13.55
N ILE A 247 0.83 -11.53 -13.10
CA ILE A 247 0.73 -10.37 -14.00
C ILE A 247 2.11 -9.95 -14.51
N THR A 248 3.12 -9.84 -13.65
CA THR A 248 4.47 -9.48 -14.08
C THR A 248 5.10 -10.58 -14.94
N LEU A 249 4.79 -11.85 -14.67
CA LEU A 249 5.22 -12.97 -15.50
C LEU A 249 4.58 -12.92 -16.89
N ALA A 250 3.25 -12.66 -16.97
CA ALA A 250 2.55 -12.51 -18.23
C ALA A 250 3.12 -11.36 -19.07
N LEU A 251 3.38 -10.21 -18.45
CA LEU A 251 4.01 -9.07 -19.11
C LEU A 251 5.45 -9.37 -19.56
N ALA A 252 6.23 -10.11 -18.77
CA ALA A 252 7.58 -10.54 -19.16
C ALA A 252 7.55 -11.45 -20.39
N VAL A 253 6.63 -12.43 -20.42
CA VAL A 253 6.44 -13.31 -21.57
C VAL A 253 5.98 -12.51 -22.81
N TRP A 254 5.06 -11.59 -22.63
CA TRP A 254 4.59 -10.72 -23.71
C TRP A 254 5.73 -9.86 -24.27
N GLN A 255 6.54 -9.24 -23.41
CA GLN A 255 7.70 -8.43 -23.81
C GLN A 255 8.74 -9.27 -24.58
N MET A 256 9.06 -10.47 -24.07
CA MET A 256 9.99 -11.38 -24.76
C MET A 256 9.49 -11.78 -26.17
N ARG A 257 8.18 -12.00 -26.33
CA ARG A 257 7.59 -12.29 -27.65
C ARG A 257 7.67 -11.08 -28.56
N ALA A 258 7.39 -9.88 -28.06
CA ALA A 258 7.49 -8.65 -28.83
C ALA A 258 8.95 -8.39 -29.30
N ASP A 259 9.93 -8.61 -28.41
CA ASP A 259 11.34 -8.46 -28.73
C ASP A 259 11.82 -9.46 -29.81
N ARG A 260 11.37 -10.73 -29.73
CA ARG A 260 11.68 -11.75 -30.76
C ARG A 260 11.12 -11.38 -32.12
N LEU A 261 9.89 -10.87 -32.16
CA LEU A 261 9.25 -10.41 -33.42
C LEU A 261 9.96 -9.19 -34.02
N ALA A 262 10.60 -8.37 -33.18
CA ALA A 262 11.39 -7.20 -33.60
C ALA A 262 12.85 -7.55 -33.96
N GLY A 263 13.25 -8.84 -33.94
CA GLY A 263 14.62 -9.29 -34.28
C GLY A 263 15.66 -9.05 -33.20
N GLY A 264 15.26 -8.74 -31.95
CA GLY A 264 16.15 -8.48 -30.82
C GLY A 264 16.37 -9.72 -29.94
N GLU A 265 17.59 -9.88 -29.38
CA GLU A 265 17.85 -10.83 -28.30
C GLU A 265 17.22 -10.34 -27.00
N GLY A 266 16.02 -10.78 -26.68
CA GLY A 266 15.27 -10.35 -25.49
C GLY A 266 15.84 -10.94 -24.19
N LYS A 267 16.62 -10.16 -23.45
CA LYS A 267 16.97 -10.43 -22.06
C LYS A 267 15.99 -9.69 -21.15
N SER A 268 14.84 -10.29 -20.80
CA SER A 268 13.99 -9.75 -19.73
C SER A 268 14.55 -10.20 -18.37
N THR A 269 14.91 -9.25 -17.50
CA THR A 269 15.44 -9.53 -16.16
C THR A 269 14.27 -9.67 -15.17
N PHE A 270 13.46 -10.71 -15.31
CA PHE A 270 12.43 -11.02 -14.33
C PHE A 270 13.06 -11.69 -13.10
N SER A 271 12.88 -11.12 -11.92
CA SER A 271 13.30 -11.70 -10.66
C SER A 271 12.09 -11.92 -9.75
N LEU A 272 11.68 -13.18 -9.59
CA LEU A 272 10.58 -13.58 -8.70
C LEU A 272 10.82 -13.12 -7.26
N ARG A 273 12.09 -13.13 -6.80
CA ARG A 273 12.46 -12.67 -5.45
C ARG A 273 12.22 -11.17 -5.23
N ARG A 274 12.33 -10.34 -6.31
CA ARG A 274 12.03 -8.90 -6.23
C ARG A 274 10.53 -8.60 -6.33
N ALA A 275 9.77 -9.48 -6.96
CA ALA A 275 8.32 -9.34 -7.12
C ALA A 275 7.55 -9.69 -5.83
N PHE A 276 8.08 -10.60 -4.98
CA PHE A 276 7.38 -11.05 -3.78
C PHE A 276 7.65 -10.12 -2.58
N PRO A 277 6.64 -9.46 -2.02
CA PRO A 277 6.79 -8.60 -0.84
C PRO A 277 7.01 -9.44 0.42
N THR A 278 8.21 -9.36 1.02
CA THR A 278 8.59 -10.18 2.18
C THR A 278 7.68 -10.01 3.39
N PHE A 279 7.12 -8.81 3.60
CA PHE A 279 6.20 -8.54 4.72
C PHE A 279 4.89 -9.34 4.63
N VAL A 280 4.45 -9.72 3.42
CA VAL A 280 3.28 -10.60 3.21
C VAL A 280 3.56 -12.00 3.77
N GLY A 281 4.75 -12.54 3.46
CA GLY A 281 5.18 -13.82 4.03
C GLY A 281 5.28 -13.77 5.56
N LEU A 282 5.83 -12.69 6.11
CA LEU A 282 5.92 -12.50 7.57
C LEU A 282 4.53 -12.34 8.23
N PHE A 283 3.58 -11.67 7.57
CA PHE A 283 2.19 -11.60 8.03
C PHE A 283 1.54 -12.99 8.12
N VAL A 284 1.71 -13.82 7.08
CA VAL A 284 1.20 -15.19 7.07
C VAL A 284 1.86 -16.04 8.15
N LEU A 285 3.18 -15.90 8.34
CA LEU A 285 3.91 -16.57 9.42
C LEU A 285 3.44 -16.13 10.80
N ALA A 286 3.14 -14.86 11.02
CA ALA A 286 2.58 -14.36 12.26
C ALA A 286 1.19 -14.95 12.54
N SER A 287 0.32 -15.02 11.52
CA SER A 287 -1.00 -15.66 11.61
C SER A 287 -0.89 -17.17 11.86
N LEU A 288 0.10 -17.83 11.24
CA LEU A 288 0.41 -19.24 11.47
C LEU A 288 0.86 -19.48 12.91
N ALA A 289 1.78 -18.64 13.42
CA ALA A 289 2.25 -18.72 14.80
C ALA A 289 1.09 -18.57 15.80
N THR A 290 0.19 -17.62 15.59
CA THR A 290 -1.01 -17.46 16.41
C THR A 290 -1.91 -18.68 16.37
N THR A 291 -2.06 -19.29 15.19
CA THR A 291 -2.91 -20.48 15.01
C THR A 291 -2.31 -21.73 15.64
N VAL A 292 -1.02 -21.99 15.42
CA VAL A 292 -0.33 -23.20 15.90
C VAL A 292 -0.09 -23.17 17.40
N PHE A 293 0.37 -22.03 17.92
CA PHE A 293 0.68 -21.88 19.34
C PHE A 293 -0.52 -21.41 20.18
N ALA A 294 -1.68 -21.19 19.58
CA ALA A 294 -2.90 -20.70 20.23
C ALA A 294 -2.60 -19.50 21.16
N LEU A 295 -1.89 -18.49 20.65
CA LEU A 295 -1.40 -17.37 21.45
C LEU A 295 -2.53 -16.72 22.25
N PRO A 296 -2.37 -16.52 23.57
CA PRO A 296 -3.40 -15.94 24.41
C PRO A 296 -3.66 -14.47 24.07
N ALA A 297 -4.89 -14.01 24.33
CA ALA A 297 -5.30 -12.62 24.11
C ALA A 297 -4.40 -11.60 24.83
N ALA A 298 -3.81 -11.99 25.97
CA ALA A 298 -2.86 -11.16 26.70
C ALA A 298 -1.61 -10.78 25.88
N VAL A 299 -1.23 -11.60 24.89
CA VAL A 299 -0.11 -11.33 23.98
C VAL A 299 -0.58 -10.68 22.69
N THR A 300 -1.69 -11.18 22.09
CA THR A 300 -2.13 -10.72 20.78
C THR A 300 -2.80 -9.35 20.81
N ALA A 301 -3.52 -9.00 21.89
CA ALA A 301 -4.19 -7.70 22.00
C ALA A 301 -3.20 -6.51 22.09
N PRO A 302 -2.11 -6.53 22.89
CA PRO A 302 -1.10 -5.46 22.86
C PRO A 302 -0.40 -5.33 21.50
N LEU A 303 -0.10 -6.44 20.82
CA LEU A 303 0.51 -6.43 19.50
C LEU A 303 -0.42 -5.78 18.46
N LYS A 304 -1.72 -6.07 18.52
CA LYS A 304 -2.73 -5.46 17.66
C LYS A 304 -2.88 -3.95 17.94
N THR A 305 -2.86 -3.53 19.21
CA THR A 305 -2.88 -2.10 19.57
C THR A 305 -1.62 -1.38 19.09
N LEU A 306 -0.45 -2.01 19.26
CA LEU A 306 0.82 -1.50 18.73
C LEU A 306 0.76 -1.36 17.19
N SER A 307 0.24 -2.38 16.50
CA SER A 307 0.03 -2.32 15.05
C SER A 307 -0.79 -1.10 14.65
N LYS A 308 -1.95 -0.88 15.29
CA LYS A 308 -2.81 0.28 15.01
C LYS A 308 -2.10 1.61 15.23
N PHE A 309 -1.32 1.75 16.30
CA PHE A 309 -0.52 2.95 16.55
C PHE A 309 0.57 3.16 15.50
N LEU A 310 1.29 2.11 15.11
CA LEU A 310 2.31 2.17 14.07
C LEU A 310 1.71 2.51 12.70
N ILE A 311 0.45 2.11 12.43
CA ILE A 311 -0.29 2.54 11.24
C ILE A 311 -0.48 4.06 11.28
N VAL A 312 -0.95 4.64 12.39
CA VAL A 312 -1.11 6.10 12.53
C VAL A 312 0.22 6.82 12.30
N MET A 313 1.31 6.28 12.84
CA MET A 313 2.65 6.82 12.64
C MET A 313 3.10 6.75 11.16
N ALA A 314 2.84 5.66 10.49
CA ALA A 314 3.14 5.51 9.06
C ALA A 314 2.28 6.44 8.21
N MET A 315 1.01 6.65 8.57
CA MET A 315 0.11 7.59 7.88
C MET A 315 0.59 9.04 8.03
N SER A 316 1.07 9.43 9.21
CA SER A 316 1.69 10.73 9.43
C SER A 316 2.91 10.95 8.54
N ALA A 317 3.76 9.92 8.38
CA ALA A 317 4.90 9.95 7.48
C ALA A 317 4.49 10.04 5.99
N ILE A 318 3.43 9.34 5.59
CA ILE A 318 2.88 9.41 4.24
C ILE A 318 2.36 10.82 3.97
N GLY A 319 1.62 11.43 4.91
CA GLY A 319 1.20 12.82 4.83
C GLY A 319 2.37 13.78 4.62
N LEU A 320 3.45 13.62 5.41
CA LEU A 320 4.68 14.43 5.27
C LEU A 320 5.38 14.27 3.91
N ASN A 321 5.29 13.11 3.29
CA ASN A 321 5.86 12.84 1.96
C ASN A 321 4.95 13.27 0.81
N THR A 322 3.72 13.68 1.08
CA THR A 322 2.74 14.02 0.06
C THR A 322 2.83 15.50 -0.32
N ASP A 323 3.34 15.78 -1.52
CA ASP A 323 3.28 17.12 -2.12
C ASP A 323 2.07 17.21 -3.05
N ILE A 324 0.98 17.78 -2.53
CA ILE A 324 -0.29 17.94 -3.25
C ILE A 324 -0.12 18.72 -4.55
N VAL A 325 0.71 19.77 -4.54
CA VAL A 325 0.94 20.61 -5.72
C VAL A 325 1.63 19.84 -6.82
N LYS A 326 2.62 19.02 -6.44
CA LYS A 326 3.33 18.16 -7.39
C LYS A 326 2.41 17.07 -7.95
N LEU A 327 1.57 16.47 -7.12
CA LEU A 327 0.59 15.45 -7.55
C LEU A 327 -0.38 16.00 -8.60
N VAL A 328 -0.94 17.19 -8.39
CA VAL A 328 -1.89 17.81 -9.32
C VAL A 328 -1.21 18.27 -10.62
N ARG A 329 0.08 18.62 -10.59
CA ARG A 329 0.84 19.05 -11.77
C ARG A 329 1.35 17.92 -12.67
N THR A 330 1.12 16.65 -12.32
CA THR A 330 1.65 15.47 -13.05
C THR A 330 1.15 15.33 -14.51
N GLY A 331 0.13 16.09 -14.89
CA GLY A 331 -0.41 16.11 -16.25
C GLY A 331 -1.84 15.55 -16.36
N GLY A 332 -2.69 16.20 -17.17
CA GLY A 332 -4.12 15.91 -17.22
C GLY A 332 -4.48 14.51 -17.74
N LYS A 333 -3.82 14.03 -18.81
CA LYS A 333 -4.15 12.73 -19.41
C LYS A 333 -3.87 11.53 -18.51
N PRO A 334 -2.68 11.37 -17.89
CA PRO A 334 -2.41 10.29 -16.95
C PRO A 334 -3.33 10.35 -15.71
N ILE A 335 -3.63 11.53 -15.18
CA ILE A 335 -4.56 11.71 -14.07
C ILE A 335 -5.97 11.25 -14.46
N ALA A 336 -6.46 11.65 -15.63
CA ALA A 336 -7.76 11.23 -16.14
C ALA A 336 -7.82 9.70 -16.35
N LEU A 337 -6.76 9.09 -16.89
CA LEU A 337 -6.66 7.63 -17.01
C LEU A 337 -6.73 6.95 -15.65
N GLY A 338 -5.96 7.45 -14.67
CA GLY A 338 -6.00 6.95 -13.29
C GLY A 338 -7.36 7.11 -12.63
N ALA A 339 -8.05 8.24 -12.86
CA ALA A 339 -9.42 8.47 -12.40
C ALA A 339 -10.40 7.45 -12.99
N CYS A 340 -10.32 7.20 -14.30
CA CYS A 340 -11.17 6.19 -14.96
C CYS A 340 -10.94 4.79 -14.38
N CYS A 341 -9.68 4.39 -14.16
CA CYS A 341 -9.36 3.12 -13.52
C CYS A 341 -9.92 3.06 -12.09
N TRP A 342 -9.69 4.11 -11.30
CA TRP A 342 -10.11 4.17 -9.90
C TRP A 342 -11.63 4.11 -9.74
N VAL A 343 -12.38 4.91 -10.52
CA VAL A 343 -13.85 4.89 -10.50
C VAL A 343 -14.38 3.54 -10.97
N ALA A 344 -13.85 3.01 -12.08
CA ALA A 344 -14.29 1.71 -12.61
C ALA A 344 -14.06 0.57 -11.62
N ILE A 345 -12.91 0.54 -10.93
CA ILE A 345 -12.61 -0.46 -9.89
C ILE A 345 -13.59 -0.32 -8.73
N ALA A 346 -13.86 0.91 -8.26
CA ALA A 346 -14.80 1.15 -7.17
C ALA A 346 -16.22 0.69 -7.55
N CYS A 347 -16.71 1.06 -8.73
CA CYS A 347 -18.02 0.63 -9.21
C CYS A 347 -18.13 -0.89 -9.36
N VAL A 348 -17.12 -1.54 -9.94
CA VAL A 348 -17.13 -3.01 -10.12
C VAL A 348 -16.99 -3.72 -8.78
N SER A 349 -16.19 -3.20 -7.85
CA SER A 349 -16.10 -3.75 -6.49
C SER A 349 -17.48 -3.74 -5.80
N LEU A 350 -18.18 -2.62 -5.81
CA LEU A 350 -19.52 -2.50 -5.23
C LEU A 350 -20.55 -3.39 -5.96
N ALA A 351 -20.54 -3.39 -7.28
CA ALA A 351 -21.45 -4.23 -8.06
C ALA A 351 -21.26 -5.72 -7.78
N MET A 352 -20.01 -6.18 -7.72
CA MET A 352 -19.70 -7.57 -7.41
C MET A 352 -20.09 -7.96 -5.99
N GLN A 353 -19.92 -7.06 -5.02
CA GLN A 353 -20.35 -7.28 -3.64
C GLN A 353 -21.86 -7.41 -3.55
N HIS A 354 -22.60 -6.57 -4.26
CA HIS A 354 -24.05 -6.67 -4.32
C HIS A 354 -24.50 -8.00 -4.93
N VAL A 355 -23.85 -8.47 -6.00
CA VAL A 355 -24.15 -9.77 -6.65
C VAL A 355 -23.84 -10.96 -5.72
N ILE A 356 -22.78 -10.88 -4.92
CA ILE A 356 -22.36 -11.95 -4.01
C ILE A 356 -23.14 -11.90 -2.69
N GLY A 357 -23.86 -10.80 -2.41
CA GLY A 357 -24.63 -10.61 -1.17
C GLY A 357 -23.77 -10.21 0.03
N ILE A 358 -22.59 -9.62 -0.20
CA ILE A 358 -21.74 -9.03 0.83
C ILE A 358 -21.83 -7.50 0.68
N TRP A 359 -22.78 -6.92 1.38
CA TRP A 359 -23.03 -5.47 1.30
C TRP A 359 -22.85 -4.78 2.63
#